data_c4f0387de5862995c2b4ea9deeb75197
#
_entry.id   c4f0387de5862995c2b4ea9deeb75197
#
_cell.length_a   1.000
_cell.length_b   1.000
_cell.length_c   1.000
_cell.angle_alpha   90.00
_cell.angle_beta   90.00
_cell.angle_gamma   90.00
#
_symmetry.space_group_name_H-M   'P 1'
#
loop_
_entity.id
_entity.type
_entity.pdbx_description
1 polymer ?
#
loop_
_entity_poly.entity_id
_entity_poly.type
_entity_poly.pdbx_seq_one_letter_code
_entity_poly.pdbx_strand_id
1 'polypeptide(L)'
;MVFFAEGIDTAKTKQCNRIVFTSVKVNEESCYSNTTGVFTTTVAGIYVFAASVMSAKKDISVTARIKVDDTDYTVLRGSYTSSASGSVSVQLGLGQKVWVMAWNNVCDYWSYGLSFTGALVQPQL
;
A
#
# COMPACT_ATOMS: atom_id res chain seq x y z
N MET A 1 2.44 16.82 -1.47
CA MET A 1 1.39 15.82 -1.43
C MET A 1 1.91 14.60 -0.71
N VAL A 2 1.28 14.23 0.38
CA VAL A 2 1.76 13.13 1.23
C VAL A 2 0.57 12.44 1.90
N PHE A 3 0.67 11.13 2.07
CA PHE A 3 -0.27 10.39 2.90
C PHE A 3 0.46 9.33 3.71
N PHE A 4 -0.15 8.94 4.83
CA PHE A 4 0.31 7.83 5.65
C PHE A 4 -0.92 7.14 6.24
N ALA A 5 -1.03 5.83 5.99
CA ALA A 5 -2.12 5.01 6.50
C ALA A 5 -1.54 3.73 7.08
N GLU A 6 -2.17 3.21 8.14
CA GLU A 6 -1.73 1.99 8.79
C GLU A 6 -2.91 1.17 9.27
N GLY A 7 -2.65 -0.09 9.61
CA GLY A 7 -3.69 -1.02 10.00
C GLY A 7 -4.57 -1.40 8.82
N ILE A 8 -5.23 -2.53 8.91
CA ILE A 8 -6.13 -2.97 7.85
C ILE A 8 -7.49 -3.34 8.42
N ASP A 9 -8.51 -3.19 7.59
CA ASP A 9 -9.83 -3.73 7.85
C ASP A 9 -9.91 -5.09 7.19
N THR A 10 -9.90 -6.16 8.00
CA THR A 10 -9.92 -7.52 7.47
C THR A 10 -11.21 -7.81 6.70
N ALA A 11 -12.30 -7.13 7.03
CA ALA A 11 -13.54 -7.31 6.29
C ALA A 11 -13.44 -6.75 4.87
N LYS A 12 -12.70 -5.65 4.68
CA LYS A 12 -12.50 -5.06 3.36
C LYS A 12 -11.42 -5.79 2.56
N THR A 13 -10.49 -6.45 3.23
CA THR A 13 -9.34 -7.11 2.59
C THR A 13 -9.54 -8.61 2.41
N LYS A 14 -10.59 -9.18 3.00
CA LYS A 14 -10.76 -10.64 3.11
C LYS A 14 -10.90 -11.38 1.77
N GLN A 15 -11.07 -10.67 0.68
CA GLN A 15 -11.15 -11.30 -0.63
C GLN A 15 -9.78 -11.38 -1.33
N CYS A 16 -8.71 -11.18 -0.58
CA CYS A 16 -7.33 -11.30 -1.05
C CYS A 16 -7.06 -10.43 -2.28
N ASN A 17 -7.65 -9.28 -2.27
CA ASN A 17 -7.54 -8.33 -3.35
C ASN A 17 -6.66 -7.17 -2.91
N ARG A 18 -7.17 -5.97 -3.06
CA ARG A 18 -6.48 -4.76 -2.63
C ARG A 18 -6.47 -4.68 -1.12
N ILE A 19 -5.31 -4.35 -0.54
CA ILE A 19 -5.19 -4.14 0.90
C ILE A 19 -5.66 -2.72 1.21
N VAL A 20 -6.63 -2.60 2.11
CA VAL A 20 -7.19 -1.30 2.49
C VAL A 20 -6.67 -0.92 3.87
N PHE A 21 -5.82 0.10 3.92
CA PHE A 21 -5.30 0.63 5.17
C PHE A 21 -6.27 1.69 5.67
N THR A 22 -6.81 1.50 6.87
CA THR A 22 -7.96 2.27 7.34
C THR A 22 -7.64 3.37 8.33
N SER A 23 -6.52 3.27 9.04
CA SER A 23 -6.13 4.29 10.00
C SER A 23 -5.24 5.33 9.33
N VAL A 24 -5.85 6.40 8.84
CA VAL A 24 -5.15 7.43 8.07
C VAL A 24 -4.66 8.52 9.02
N LYS A 25 -3.35 8.71 9.08
CA LYS A 25 -2.72 9.71 9.94
C LYS A 25 -2.45 11.01 9.22
N VAL A 26 -2.08 10.93 7.94
CA VAL A 26 -1.82 12.08 7.08
C VAL A 26 -2.47 11.80 5.74
N ASN A 27 -3.19 12.77 5.19
CA ASN A 27 -3.85 12.59 3.91
C ASN A 27 -4.09 13.94 3.23
N GLU A 28 -3.03 14.52 2.71
CA GLU A 28 -3.11 15.79 2.00
C GLU A 28 -3.99 15.68 0.77
N GLU A 29 -4.88 16.63 0.60
CA GLU A 29 -5.79 16.72 -0.54
C GLU A 29 -6.64 15.46 -0.75
N SER A 30 -6.82 14.68 0.32
CA SER A 30 -7.58 13.43 0.25
C SER A 30 -7.10 12.50 -0.86
N CYS A 31 -5.80 12.46 -1.07
CA CYS A 31 -5.22 11.68 -2.17
C CYS A 31 -5.32 10.18 -1.98
N TYR A 32 -5.45 9.73 -0.73
CA TYR A 32 -5.62 8.32 -0.41
C TYR A 32 -7.03 8.07 0.13
N SER A 33 -7.65 6.98 -0.31
CA SER A 33 -8.98 6.58 0.15
C SER A 33 -8.88 5.41 1.12
N ASN A 34 -9.34 5.61 2.37
CA ASN A 34 -9.39 4.52 3.35
C ASN A 34 -10.59 3.58 3.14
N THR A 35 -11.37 3.81 2.12
CA THR A 35 -12.47 2.93 1.72
C THR A 35 -12.03 1.95 0.64
N THR A 36 -11.23 2.42 -0.31
CA THR A 36 -10.80 1.62 -1.46
C THR A 36 -9.35 1.17 -1.36
N GLY A 37 -8.52 1.82 -0.54
CA GLY A 37 -7.11 1.52 -0.44
C GLY A 37 -6.27 2.11 -1.56
N VAL A 38 -6.83 3.05 -2.32
CA VAL A 38 -6.19 3.59 -3.52
C VAL A 38 -5.72 5.02 -3.30
N PHE A 39 -4.46 5.27 -3.65
CA PHE A 39 -3.92 6.61 -3.83
C PHE A 39 -4.15 7.03 -5.27
N THR A 40 -4.58 8.27 -5.47
CA THR A 40 -4.78 8.85 -6.80
C THR A 40 -4.01 10.16 -6.90
N THR A 41 -3.21 10.33 -7.95
CA THR A 41 -2.41 11.52 -8.14
C THR A 41 -3.29 12.72 -8.55
N THR A 42 -3.05 13.85 -7.91
CA THR A 42 -3.63 15.13 -8.32
C THR A 42 -2.56 16.10 -8.82
N VAL A 43 -1.29 15.75 -8.63
CA VAL A 43 -0.14 16.53 -9.13
C VAL A 43 0.80 15.55 -9.82
N ALA A 44 1.13 15.81 -11.06
CA ALA A 44 2.12 15.00 -11.77
C ALA A 44 3.52 15.24 -11.18
N GLY A 45 4.34 14.19 -11.11
CA GLY A 45 5.67 14.33 -10.58
C GLY A 45 6.29 13.00 -10.17
N ILE A 46 7.37 13.08 -9.43
CA ILE A 46 8.09 11.92 -8.92
C ILE A 46 7.63 11.66 -7.49
N TYR A 47 7.19 10.44 -7.25
CA TYR A 47 6.67 10.00 -5.96
C TYR A 47 7.49 8.86 -5.40
N VAL A 48 7.55 8.79 -4.08
CA VAL A 48 8.11 7.63 -3.38
C VAL A 48 6.98 7.00 -2.57
N PHE A 49 6.79 5.70 -2.75
CA PHE A 49 5.83 4.91 -1.98
C PHE A 49 6.57 3.85 -1.18
N ALA A 50 6.09 3.56 0.00
CA ALA A 50 6.62 2.51 0.83
C ALA A 50 5.47 1.78 1.52
N ALA A 51 5.62 0.48 1.68
CA ALA A 51 4.63 -0.34 2.36
C ALA A 51 5.32 -1.41 3.18
N SER A 52 4.63 -1.91 4.21
CA SER A 52 5.12 -3.03 5.01
C SER A 52 4.01 -4.04 5.24
N VAL A 53 4.37 -5.31 5.28
CA VAL A 53 3.44 -6.42 5.49
C VAL A 53 4.02 -7.40 6.49
N MET A 54 3.12 -8.07 7.23
CA MET A 54 3.50 -9.05 8.23
C MET A 54 2.34 -10.04 8.41
N SER A 55 2.66 -11.32 8.60
CA SER A 55 1.63 -12.32 8.81
C SER A 55 1.13 -12.30 10.26
N ALA A 56 -0.17 -12.48 10.44
CA ALA A 56 -0.79 -12.63 11.76
C ALA A 56 -0.75 -14.07 12.26
N LYS A 57 -0.34 -15.01 11.44
CA LYS A 57 -0.43 -16.43 11.75
C LYS A 57 0.92 -17.10 11.65
N LYS A 58 1.25 -17.91 12.70
CA LYS A 58 2.49 -18.66 12.74
C LYS A 58 2.59 -19.60 11.55
N ASP A 59 3.79 -19.70 10.98
CA ASP A 59 4.12 -20.57 9.86
C ASP A 59 3.43 -20.21 8.54
N ILE A 60 2.78 -19.05 8.48
CA ILE A 60 2.19 -18.53 7.25
C ILE A 60 2.93 -17.26 6.84
N SER A 61 3.43 -17.21 5.62
CA SER A 61 3.96 -15.97 5.06
C SER A 61 2.92 -15.33 4.16
N VAL A 62 2.95 -14.01 4.15
CA VAL A 62 2.08 -13.20 3.29
C VAL A 62 2.92 -12.46 2.28
N THR A 63 2.40 -12.33 1.08
CA THR A 63 3.08 -11.64 -0.02
C THR A 63 2.18 -10.57 -0.57
N ALA A 64 2.75 -9.39 -0.82
CA ALA A 64 2.02 -8.27 -1.38
C ALA A 64 2.89 -7.58 -2.42
N ARG A 65 2.29 -6.70 -3.19
CA ARG A 65 2.99 -5.91 -4.19
C ARG A 65 2.43 -4.51 -4.25
N ILE A 66 3.28 -3.55 -4.56
CA ILE A 66 2.83 -2.19 -4.84
C ILE A 66 2.56 -2.13 -6.34
N LYS A 67 1.33 -1.74 -6.68
CA LYS A 67 0.90 -1.61 -8.08
C LYS A 67 0.71 -0.15 -8.43
N VAL A 68 1.17 0.21 -9.62
CA VAL A 68 0.85 1.48 -10.26
C VAL A 68 -0.04 1.14 -11.45
N ASP A 69 -1.31 1.51 -11.36
CA ASP A 69 -2.37 1.04 -12.26
C ASP A 69 -2.30 -0.49 -12.32
N ASP A 70 -2.02 -1.08 -13.47
CA ASP A 70 -1.97 -2.55 -13.59
C ASP A 70 -0.55 -3.11 -13.61
N THR A 71 0.46 -2.30 -13.27
CA THR A 71 1.86 -2.71 -13.32
C THR A 71 2.39 -2.96 -11.92
N ASP A 72 3.01 -4.11 -11.71
CA ASP A 72 3.66 -4.46 -10.46
C ASP A 72 5.03 -3.79 -10.38
N TYR A 73 5.28 -3.03 -9.31
CA TYR A 73 6.56 -2.31 -9.15
C TYR A 73 7.46 -2.92 -8.10
N THR A 74 6.90 -3.52 -7.05
CA THR A 74 7.73 -4.16 -6.03
C THR A 74 6.94 -5.24 -5.31
N VAL A 75 7.65 -6.23 -4.77
CA VAL A 75 7.07 -7.36 -4.06
C VAL A 75 7.57 -7.38 -2.63
N LEU A 76 6.66 -7.59 -1.69
CA LEU A 76 6.93 -7.63 -0.26
C LEU A 76 6.53 -9.00 0.27
N ARG A 77 7.36 -9.60 1.12
CA ARG A 77 7.02 -10.85 1.78
C ARG A 77 7.24 -10.73 3.27
N GLY A 78 6.18 -10.89 4.04
CA GLY A 78 6.24 -10.86 5.49
C GLY A 78 5.94 -12.22 6.09
N SER A 79 6.49 -12.49 7.28
CA SER A 79 6.21 -13.69 8.03
C SER A 79 5.66 -13.33 9.40
N TYR A 80 5.34 -14.33 10.22
CA TYR A 80 4.81 -14.10 11.57
C TYR A 80 5.82 -13.40 12.47
N THR A 81 7.11 -13.70 12.29
CA THR A 81 8.16 -13.15 13.15
C THR A 81 8.91 -12.00 12.51
N SER A 82 8.64 -11.67 11.27
CA SER A 82 9.42 -10.67 10.53
C SER A 82 8.54 -9.94 9.54
N SER A 83 8.43 -8.63 9.72
CA SER A 83 7.78 -7.81 8.72
C SER A 83 8.72 -7.59 7.53
N ALA A 84 8.14 -7.41 6.36
CA ALA A 84 8.87 -7.00 5.18
C ALA A 84 8.40 -5.64 4.75
N SER A 85 9.33 -4.81 4.30
CA SER A 85 9.02 -3.50 3.76
C SER A 85 9.71 -3.34 2.42
N GLY A 86 9.12 -2.52 1.57
CA GLY A 86 9.70 -2.18 0.29
C GLY A 86 9.24 -0.81 -0.13
N SER A 87 10.03 -0.20 -0.99
CA SER A 87 9.74 1.14 -1.49
C SER A 87 9.97 1.19 -2.99
N VAL A 88 9.32 2.15 -3.63
CA VAL A 88 9.46 2.38 -5.06
C VAL A 88 9.41 3.88 -5.32
N SER A 89 10.28 4.33 -6.22
CA SER A 89 10.25 5.70 -6.74
C SER A 89 9.72 5.64 -8.15
N VAL A 90 8.71 6.43 -8.44
CA VAL A 90 8.03 6.34 -9.73
C VAL A 90 7.55 7.71 -10.17
N GLN A 91 7.63 7.97 -11.47
CA GLN A 91 7.07 9.16 -12.08
C GLN A 91 5.62 8.89 -12.46
N LEU A 92 4.72 9.76 -11.98
CA LEU A 92 3.29 9.61 -12.21
C LEU A 92 2.72 10.84 -12.90
N GLY A 93 1.80 10.59 -13.83
CA GLY A 93 0.96 11.62 -14.40
C GLY A 93 -0.31 11.82 -13.58
N LEU A 94 -1.12 12.77 -13.97
CA LEU A 94 -2.40 13.03 -13.31
C LEU A 94 -3.34 11.82 -13.44
N GLY A 95 -4.02 11.50 -12.36
CA GLY A 95 -5.04 10.48 -12.34
C GLY A 95 -4.55 9.05 -12.25
N GLN A 96 -3.24 8.83 -12.14
CA GLN A 96 -2.73 7.49 -11.96
C GLN A 96 -2.98 7.00 -10.53
N LYS A 97 -3.17 5.70 -10.39
CA LYS A 97 -3.57 5.08 -9.14
C LYS A 97 -2.50 4.14 -8.64
N VAL A 98 -2.28 4.15 -7.32
CA VAL A 98 -1.28 3.30 -6.66
C VAL A 98 -1.95 2.62 -5.46
N TRP A 99 -1.74 1.33 -5.32
CA TRP A 99 -2.29 0.57 -4.20
C TRP A 99 -1.40 -0.62 -3.88
N VAL A 100 -1.65 -1.22 -2.71
CA VAL A 100 -0.99 -2.45 -2.29
C VAL A 100 -1.96 -3.61 -2.51
N MET A 101 -1.48 -4.65 -3.18
CA MET A 101 -2.29 -5.79 -3.58
C MET A 101 -1.76 -7.06 -2.94
N ALA A 102 -2.65 -7.88 -2.40
CA ALA A 102 -2.27 -9.20 -1.93
C ALA A 102 -1.89 -10.08 -3.12
N TRP A 103 -0.78 -10.80 -3.00
CA TRP A 103 -0.28 -11.66 -4.09
C TRP A 103 -1.04 -12.97 -4.17
N ASN A 104 -1.30 -13.59 -3.02
CA ASN A 104 -1.91 -14.91 -2.95
C ASN A 104 -3.08 -14.90 -1.97
N ASN A 105 -3.69 -16.07 -1.77
CA ASN A 105 -4.91 -16.21 -0.98
C ASN A 105 -4.63 -16.33 0.52
N VAL A 106 -3.80 -15.45 1.07
CA VAL A 106 -3.47 -15.45 2.50
C VAL A 106 -3.94 -14.18 3.20
N CYS A 107 -4.95 -13.54 2.66
CA CYS A 107 -5.47 -12.28 3.17
C CYS A 107 -6.07 -12.38 4.58
N ASP A 108 -6.48 -13.57 5.00
CA ASP A 108 -7.04 -13.77 6.34
C ASP A 108 -5.96 -13.74 7.43
N TYR A 109 -4.68 -13.65 7.05
CA TYR A 109 -3.55 -13.73 7.98
C TYR A 109 -2.82 -12.42 8.13
N TRP A 110 -3.44 -11.31 7.72
CA TRP A 110 -2.83 -9.99 7.90
C TRP A 110 -2.85 -9.59 9.37
N SER A 111 -1.83 -8.87 9.79
CA SER A 111 -1.67 -8.47 11.18
C SER A 111 -1.31 -7.00 11.33
N TYR A 112 -0.91 -6.58 12.54
CA TYR A 112 -0.53 -5.21 12.83
C TYR A 112 0.83 -4.86 12.23
N GLY A 113 1.18 -3.59 12.31
CA GLY A 113 2.43 -3.09 11.78
C GLY A 113 2.41 -2.88 10.27
N LEU A 114 1.26 -3.09 9.66
CA LEU A 114 1.10 -2.83 8.23
C LEU A 114 0.92 -1.35 7.99
N SER A 115 1.62 -0.83 6.98
CA SER A 115 1.55 0.58 6.64
C SER A 115 1.69 0.78 5.14
N PHE A 116 1.17 1.91 4.67
CA PHE A 116 1.31 2.34 3.29
C PHE A 116 1.46 3.85 3.30
N THR A 117 2.54 4.34 2.73
CA THR A 117 2.83 5.77 2.70
C THR A 117 3.27 6.19 1.31
N GLY A 118 3.04 7.43 0.99
CA GLY A 118 3.50 8.00 -0.27
C GLY A 118 3.73 9.48 -0.13
N ALA A 119 4.69 9.99 -0.88
CA ALA A 119 5.03 11.41 -0.86
C ALA A 119 5.47 11.87 -2.23
N LEU A 120 5.05 13.06 -2.60
CA LEU A 120 5.56 13.76 -3.77
C LEU A 120 6.93 14.29 -3.44
N VAL A 121 7.93 13.84 -4.20
CA VAL A 121 9.32 14.24 -4.01
C VAL A 121 9.63 15.45 -4.87
N GLN A 122 9.15 15.45 -6.10
CA GLN A 122 9.44 16.52 -7.06
C GLN A 122 8.27 16.68 -8.02
N PRO A 123 7.59 17.84 -8.02
CA PRO A 123 6.53 18.07 -8.98
C PRO A 123 7.12 18.21 -10.39
N GLN A 124 6.34 17.80 -11.36
CA GLN A 124 6.70 17.98 -12.76
C GLN A 124 6.42 19.43 -13.17
N LEU A 125 7.40 20.04 -13.76
CA LEU A 125 7.30 21.42 -14.24
C LEU A 125 6.76 21.49 -15.68
#